data_bb1e15e0bab990debee738ab8cf5d1ba
#
_entry.id   bb1e15e0bab990debee738ab8cf5d1ba
#
_cell.length_a   1.000
_cell.length_b   1.000
_cell.length_c   1.000
_cell.angle_alpha   90.00
_cell.angle_beta   90.00
_cell.angle_gamma   90.00
#
_symmetry.space_group_name_H-M   'P 1'
#
loop_
_entity.id
_entity.type
_entity.pdbx_description
1 polymer ?
#
loop_
_entity_poly.entity_id
_entity_poly.type
_entity_poly.pdbx_seq_one_letter_code
_entity_poly.pdbx_strand_id
1 'polypeptide(L)'
;MNKDMKNISIIGIGRLGLCMALCLEKAGFNVLGYDVNTNYLQKIKNKSLVSYEPRVSEMLSKSQNLNVTEDFSEVVNFSDMLFISVPTPLSGNDRFYDHTILNNVLYELNSMKIKNKHVVIVCTVLPGYINKIGKFLLSDCVNTTLNYNPEFIAQGDIINGILNPDMILIGQGTDKSGEELEYIYKQIHYITNDDDIGFKVCRMSPESAEITKLAVNCYVTTKIAYSNYIGDLCNKTPGSNKHDVLSAIGKDSRIGGKCLNYGYSFGGPCFPRDNRALALYSETVGIEPLLQRTTDKLNKNHLEIQFQEFLNENRKVYEFSDMSYKKNCKVPIIHESAKLLIAKKLADSGKKVLIKDTKCIIDEIKKEYGNTFEYLISN
;
A
#
# COMPACT_ATOMS: atom_id res chain seq x y z
N MET A 1 24.51 12.00 -17.29
CA MET A 1 23.49 12.20 -16.23
C MET A 1 22.92 13.60 -16.40
N ASN A 2 21.64 13.71 -16.72
CA ASN A 2 21.03 15.03 -16.94
C ASN A 2 20.83 15.72 -15.57
N LYS A 3 21.77 16.61 -15.18
CA LYS A 3 21.67 17.43 -13.95
C LYS A 3 20.51 18.46 -14.01
N ASP A 4 19.76 18.46 -15.10
CA ASP A 4 18.69 19.44 -15.38
C ASP A 4 17.27 18.94 -15.13
N MET A 5 17.10 17.70 -14.61
CA MET A 5 15.77 17.22 -14.26
C MET A 5 15.26 17.96 -13.03
N LYS A 6 14.43 18.97 -13.24
CA LYS A 6 13.83 19.78 -12.15
C LYS A 6 12.34 19.55 -12.02
N ASN A 7 11.69 19.04 -13.05
CA ASN A 7 10.23 18.92 -13.13
C ASN A 7 9.82 17.44 -13.05
N ILE A 8 8.76 17.15 -12.30
CA ILE A 8 8.15 15.83 -12.18
C ILE A 8 6.63 15.98 -12.29
N SER A 9 6.02 15.11 -13.10
CA SER A 9 4.57 15.03 -13.25
C SER A 9 4.02 13.84 -12.49
N ILE A 10 2.86 14.02 -11.82
CA ILE A 10 2.15 12.94 -11.13
C ILE A 10 0.72 12.88 -11.63
N ILE A 11 0.35 11.77 -12.26
CA ILE A 11 -1.00 11.46 -12.70
C ILE A 11 -1.67 10.60 -11.62
N GLY A 12 -2.73 11.13 -10.99
CA GLY A 12 -3.36 10.57 -9.81
C GLY A 12 -2.74 11.11 -8.51
N ILE A 13 -3.05 12.37 -8.17
CA ILE A 13 -2.55 13.02 -6.95
C ILE A 13 -3.41 12.71 -5.73
N GLY A 14 -3.98 11.49 -5.66
CA GLY A 14 -4.70 10.99 -4.50
C GLY A 14 -3.81 10.87 -3.24
N ARG A 15 -4.21 10.03 -2.28
CA ARG A 15 -3.49 9.92 -0.99
C ARG A 15 -1.99 9.63 -1.15
N LEU A 16 -1.64 8.60 -1.92
CA LEU A 16 -0.23 8.25 -2.18
C LEU A 16 0.45 9.29 -3.06
N GLY A 17 -0.17 9.66 -4.17
CA GLY A 17 0.40 10.62 -5.11
C GLY A 17 0.70 11.98 -4.47
N LEU A 18 -0.16 12.48 -3.58
CA LEU A 18 0.08 13.73 -2.84
C LEU A 18 1.26 13.59 -1.86
N CYS A 19 1.36 12.47 -1.13
CA CYS A 19 2.49 12.23 -0.25
C CYS A 19 3.82 12.18 -1.04
N MET A 20 3.82 11.50 -2.18
CA MET A 20 4.97 11.44 -3.10
C MET A 20 5.31 12.85 -3.63
N ALA A 21 4.32 13.62 -4.08
CA ALA A 21 4.49 14.99 -4.56
C ALA A 21 5.18 15.88 -3.53
N LEU A 22 4.73 15.84 -2.28
CA LEU A 22 5.30 16.61 -1.18
C LEU A 22 6.74 16.20 -0.84
N CYS A 23 7.05 14.90 -0.92
CA CYS A 23 8.43 14.43 -0.72
C CYS A 23 9.35 14.85 -1.88
N LEU A 24 8.89 14.76 -3.11
CA LEU A 24 9.62 15.20 -4.30
C LEU A 24 9.86 16.71 -4.29
N GLU A 25 8.84 17.52 -3.96
CA GLU A 25 9.00 18.96 -3.80
C GLU A 25 10.05 19.29 -2.73
N LYS A 26 9.98 18.62 -1.58
CA LYS A 26 10.95 18.80 -0.49
C LYS A 26 12.38 18.42 -0.92
N ALA A 27 12.53 17.48 -1.86
CA ALA A 27 13.80 17.10 -2.48
C ALA A 27 14.30 18.10 -3.54
N GLY A 28 13.55 19.19 -3.77
CA GLY A 28 13.96 20.28 -4.65
C GLY A 28 13.40 20.19 -6.08
N PHE A 29 12.45 19.29 -6.34
CA PHE A 29 11.77 19.21 -7.64
C PHE A 29 10.58 20.15 -7.71
N ASN A 30 10.28 20.66 -8.91
CA ASN A 30 8.99 21.25 -9.23
C ASN A 30 8.02 20.11 -9.56
N VAL A 31 6.86 20.10 -8.94
CA VAL A 31 5.89 19.01 -9.12
C VAL A 31 4.58 19.55 -9.66
N LEU A 32 4.05 18.94 -10.72
CA LEU A 32 2.71 19.16 -11.20
C LEU A 32 1.88 17.87 -11.04
N GLY A 33 0.82 17.97 -10.25
CA GLY A 33 -0.09 16.86 -9.99
C GLY A 33 -1.40 17.01 -10.76
N TYR A 34 -1.91 15.89 -11.29
CA TYR A 34 -3.20 15.80 -11.97
C TYR A 34 -4.14 14.85 -11.25
N ASP A 35 -5.40 15.21 -11.16
CA ASP A 35 -6.48 14.33 -10.70
C ASP A 35 -7.80 14.71 -11.39
N VAL A 36 -8.71 13.76 -11.51
CA VAL A 36 -10.07 13.99 -12.04
C VAL A 36 -11.01 14.63 -11.01
N ASN A 37 -10.63 14.66 -9.74
CA ASN A 37 -11.43 15.21 -8.65
C ASN A 37 -11.12 16.70 -8.45
N THR A 38 -11.83 17.57 -9.17
CA THR A 38 -11.64 19.02 -9.14
C THR A 38 -11.79 19.63 -7.73
N ASN A 39 -12.72 19.13 -6.92
CA ASN A 39 -12.90 19.58 -5.54
C ASN A 39 -11.69 19.24 -4.66
N TYR A 40 -11.07 18.08 -4.90
CA TYR A 40 -9.86 17.67 -4.20
C TYR A 40 -8.66 18.54 -4.62
N LEU A 41 -8.50 18.77 -5.92
CA LEU A 41 -7.46 19.67 -6.46
C LEU A 41 -7.60 21.09 -5.89
N GLN A 42 -8.82 21.62 -5.80
CA GLN A 42 -9.05 22.94 -5.23
C GLN A 42 -8.63 23.04 -3.76
N LYS A 43 -8.86 21.98 -2.97
CA LYS A 43 -8.39 21.93 -1.56
C LYS A 43 -6.85 21.89 -1.48
N ILE A 44 -6.17 21.19 -2.39
CA ILE A 44 -4.70 21.18 -2.46
C ILE A 44 -4.20 22.57 -2.85
N LYS A 45 -4.75 23.16 -3.91
CA LYS A 45 -4.38 24.50 -4.43
C LYS A 45 -4.53 25.58 -3.35
N ASN A 46 -5.61 25.53 -2.59
CA ASN A 46 -5.87 26.49 -1.50
C ASN A 46 -5.16 26.10 -0.19
N LYS A 47 -4.39 24.99 -0.17
CA LYS A 47 -3.72 24.47 1.05
C LYS A 47 -4.68 24.22 2.21
N SER A 48 -5.96 23.94 1.92
CA SER A 48 -7.02 23.73 2.89
C SER A 48 -7.37 22.25 3.10
N LEU A 49 -6.62 21.34 2.47
CA LEU A 49 -6.84 19.92 2.61
C LEU A 49 -6.48 19.46 4.01
N VAL A 50 -7.45 18.88 4.72
CA VAL A 50 -7.23 18.16 5.97
C VAL A 50 -7.01 16.69 5.65
N SER A 51 -5.84 16.18 5.99
CA SER A 51 -5.44 14.79 5.74
C SER A 51 -5.29 14.02 7.05
N TYR A 52 -5.75 12.76 7.05
CA TYR A 52 -5.48 11.82 8.15
C TYR A 52 -4.08 11.21 8.08
N GLU A 53 -3.39 11.33 6.93
CA GLU A 53 -1.98 10.94 6.84
C GLU A 53 -1.11 11.95 7.59
N PRO A 54 -0.26 11.50 8.52
CA PRO A 54 0.62 12.38 9.28
C PRO A 54 1.48 13.26 8.37
N ARG A 55 1.76 14.49 8.80
CA ARG A 55 2.63 15.47 8.15
C ARG A 55 2.11 16.06 6.84
N VAL A 56 1.10 15.47 6.19
CA VAL A 56 0.60 15.95 4.89
C VAL A 56 0.08 17.38 4.97
N SER A 57 -0.80 17.70 5.93
CA SER A 57 -1.35 19.06 6.08
C SER A 57 -0.27 20.08 6.39
N GLU A 58 0.74 19.72 7.21
CA GLU A 58 1.88 20.59 7.53
C GLU A 58 2.75 20.83 6.29
N MET A 59 3.13 19.79 5.57
CA MET A 59 3.97 19.92 4.36
C MET A 59 3.24 20.70 3.28
N LEU A 60 1.95 20.43 3.08
CA LEU A 60 1.14 21.14 2.09
C LEU A 60 1.04 22.63 2.40
N SER A 61 0.88 23.03 3.67
CA SER A 61 0.83 24.44 4.06
C SER A 61 2.11 25.22 3.74
N LYS A 62 3.26 24.54 3.75
CA LYS A 62 4.59 25.09 3.48
C LYS A 62 5.03 24.93 2.01
N SER A 63 4.29 24.17 1.21
CA SER A 63 4.59 23.88 -0.18
C SER A 63 4.65 25.15 -1.04
N GLN A 64 5.60 25.24 -1.96
CA GLN A 64 5.81 26.38 -2.87
C GLN A 64 5.91 25.96 -4.35
N ASN A 65 6.45 24.77 -4.63
CA ASN A 65 6.75 24.27 -5.96
C ASN A 65 5.86 23.07 -6.36
N LEU A 66 4.85 22.74 -5.55
CA LEU A 66 3.79 21.80 -5.91
C LEU A 66 2.59 22.56 -6.46
N ASN A 67 2.30 22.32 -7.74
CA ASN A 67 1.11 22.80 -8.41
C ASN A 67 0.19 21.62 -8.77
N VAL A 68 -1.08 21.93 -9.03
CA VAL A 68 -2.06 20.93 -9.43
C VAL A 68 -2.92 21.45 -10.58
N THR A 69 -3.32 20.54 -11.48
CA THR A 69 -4.12 20.84 -12.66
C THR A 69 -5.19 19.78 -12.89
N GLU A 70 -6.27 20.16 -13.54
CA GLU A 70 -7.29 19.27 -14.12
C GLU A 70 -7.08 19.03 -15.62
N ASP A 71 -6.08 19.69 -16.22
CA ASP A 71 -5.72 19.52 -17.61
C ASP A 71 -4.66 18.41 -17.76
N PHE A 72 -5.09 17.28 -18.36
CA PHE A 72 -4.22 16.15 -18.61
C PHE A 72 -3.08 16.48 -19.56
N SER A 73 -3.32 17.33 -20.57
CA SER A 73 -2.29 17.76 -21.50
C SER A 73 -1.22 18.60 -20.82
N GLU A 74 -1.60 19.48 -19.88
CA GLU A 74 -0.67 20.29 -19.11
C GLU A 74 0.28 19.41 -18.30
N VAL A 75 -0.23 18.43 -17.53
CA VAL A 75 0.62 17.55 -16.72
C VAL A 75 1.54 16.68 -17.57
N VAL A 76 1.09 16.20 -18.71
CA VAL A 76 1.91 15.39 -19.63
C VAL A 76 3.05 16.21 -20.24
N ASN A 77 2.82 17.49 -20.57
CA ASN A 77 3.82 18.35 -21.18
C ASN A 77 4.79 18.99 -20.17
N PHE A 78 4.45 18.99 -18.88
CA PHE A 78 5.25 19.63 -17.81
C PHE A 78 6.60 18.97 -17.58
N SER A 79 6.70 17.64 -17.70
CA SER A 79 7.93 16.89 -17.40
C SER A 79 8.15 15.74 -18.37
N ASP A 80 9.39 15.27 -18.47
CA ASP A 80 9.73 14.02 -19.14
C ASP A 80 9.61 12.81 -18.23
N MET A 81 9.47 13.00 -16.91
CA MET A 81 9.25 11.95 -15.91
C MET A 81 7.79 12.00 -15.41
N LEU A 82 7.00 11.00 -15.79
CA LEU A 82 5.56 10.91 -15.52
C LEU A 82 5.28 9.75 -14.57
N PHE A 83 4.98 10.05 -13.30
CA PHE A 83 4.54 9.03 -12.35
C PHE A 83 3.02 8.83 -12.43
N ILE A 84 2.57 7.58 -12.47
CA ILE A 84 1.15 7.20 -12.49
C ILE A 84 0.81 6.50 -11.18
N SER A 85 0.01 7.17 -10.35
CA SER A 85 -0.43 6.70 -9.02
C SER A 85 -1.96 6.65 -8.93
N VAL A 86 -2.58 5.83 -9.77
CA VAL A 86 -4.03 5.67 -9.82
C VAL A 86 -4.49 4.41 -9.07
N PRO A 87 -5.76 4.32 -8.64
CA PRO A 87 -6.28 3.13 -7.99
C PRO A 87 -6.26 1.91 -8.92
N THR A 88 -5.83 0.76 -8.37
CA THR A 88 -5.98 -0.57 -8.97
C THR A 88 -6.76 -1.44 -7.97
N PRO A 89 -8.10 -1.28 -7.86
CA PRO A 89 -8.90 -2.02 -6.90
C PRO A 89 -8.97 -3.51 -7.24
N LEU A 90 -9.54 -4.31 -6.35
CA LEU A 90 -9.92 -5.68 -6.69
C LEU A 90 -11.05 -5.66 -7.71
N SER A 91 -10.99 -6.56 -8.68
CA SER A 91 -12.12 -6.85 -9.55
C SER A 91 -13.27 -7.47 -8.73
N GLY A 92 -14.52 -7.38 -9.24
CA GLY A 92 -15.72 -7.81 -8.52
C GLY A 92 -15.77 -9.27 -8.05
N ASN A 93 -14.75 -10.08 -8.35
CA ASN A 93 -14.58 -11.47 -7.88
C ASN A 93 -13.45 -11.62 -6.84
N ASP A 94 -12.95 -10.53 -6.27
CA ASP A 94 -11.84 -10.49 -5.27
C ASP A 94 -10.55 -11.23 -5.68
N ARG A 95 -10.35 -11.43 -6.98
CA ARG A 95 -9.25 -12.27 -7.48
C ARG A 95 -8.15 -11.50 -8.19
N PHE A 96 -8.50 -10.44 -8.94
CA PHE A 96 -7.56 -9.69 -9.78
C PHE A 96 -7.56 -8.22 -9.43
N TYR A 97 -6.47 -7.54 -9.79
CA TYR A 97 -6.49 -6.09 -9.88
C TYR A 97 -7.30 -5.65 -11.09
N ASP A 98 -8.19 -4.70 -10.89
CA ASP A 98 -8.83 -3.98 -11.99
C ASP A 98 -7.88 -2.85 -12.46
N HIS A 99 -7.34 -3.03 -13.67
CA HIS A 99 -6.43 -2.08 -14.28
C HIS A 99 -7.14 -1.06 -15.18
N THR A 100 -8.47 -1.00 -15.19
CA THR A 100 -9.25 -0.16 -16.12
C THR A 100 -8.81 1.30 -16.08
N ILE A 101 -8.66 1.87 -14.87
CA ILE A 101 -8.22 3.28 -14.72
C ILE A 101 -6.80 3.46 -15.26
N LEU A 102 -5.87 2.56 -14.92
CA LEU A 102 -4.50 2.61 -15.41
C LEU A 102 -4.45 2.46 -16.93
N ASN A 103 -5.21 1.51 -17.50
CA ASN A 103 -5.29 1.32 -18.95
C ASN A 103 -5.81 2.57 -19.67
N ASN A 104 -6.81 3.24 -19.10
CA ASN A 104 -7.34 4.49 -19.67
C ASN A 104 -6.28 5.60 -19.68
N VAL A 105 -5.50 5.75 -18.60
CA VAL A 105 -4.38 6.71 -18.56
C VAL A 105 -3.34 6.40 -19.63
N LEU A 106 -2.92 5.13 -19.77
CA LEU A 106 -1.94 4.73 -20.77
C LEU A 106 -2.49 4.93 -22.21
N TYR A 107 -3.77 4.62 -22.43
CA TYR A 107 -4.43 4.85 -23.72
C TYR A 107 -4.49 6.34 -24.07
N GLU A 108 -4.78 7.22 -23.10
CA GLU A 108 -4.81 8.67 -23.31
C GLU A 108 -3.40 9.20 -23.65
N LEU A 109 -2.35 8.75 -22.95
CA LEU A 109 -0.96 9.05 -23.29
C LEU A 109 -0.60 8.60 -24.71
N ASN A 110 -1.05 7.40 -25.13
CA ASN A 110 -0.84 6.90 -26.47
C ASN A 110 -1.56 7.74 -27.53
N SER A 111 -2.80 8.15 -27.25
CA SER A 111 -3.58 9.01 -28.15
C SER A 111 -2.90 10.36 -28.40
N MET A 112 -2.19 10.88 -27.41
CA MET A 112 -1.35 12.08 -27.53
C MET A 112 -0.05 11.81 -28.29
N LYS A 113 0.30 10.54 -28.57
CA LYS A 113 1.55 10.12 -29.21
C LYS A 113 2.77 10.74 -28.56
N ILE A 114 2.84 10.64 -27.21
CA ILE A 114 3.92 11.26 -26.43
C ILE A 114 5.30 10.77 -26.90
N LYS A 115 6.31 11.63 -26.73
CA LYS A 115 7.69 11.35 -27.17
C LYS A 115 8.68 11.71 -26.07
N ASN A 116 9.79 10.95 -26.02
CA ASN A 116 10.91 11.21 -25.11
C ASN A 116 10.50 11.29 -23.65
N LYS A 117 9.60 10.39 -23.18
CA LYS A 117 9.09 10.37 -21.82
C LYS A 117 9.50 9.08 -21.08
N HIS A 118 9.64 9.19 -19.76
CA HIS A 118 9.75 8.07 -18.84
C HIS A 118 8.42 7.94 -18.06
N VAL A 119 7.60 6.99 -18.44
CA VAL A 119 6.36 6.67 -17.75
C VAL A 119 6.66 5.69 -16.62
N VAL A 120 6.24 6.00 -15.41
CA VAL A 120 6.54 5.23 -14.19
C VAL A 120 5.24 4.82 -13.52
N ILE A 121 4.93 3.53 -13.52
CA ILE A 121 3.76 2.98 -12.84
C ILE A 121 4.10 2.71 -11.38
N VAL A 122 3.39 3.39 -10.47
CA VAL A 122 3.55 3.28 -9.02
C VAL A 122 2.51 2.34 -8.40
N CYS A 123 1.31 2.27 -8.97
CA CYS A 123 0.25 1.40 -8.51
C CYS A 123 0.58 -0.09 -8.71
N THR A 124 0.04 -0.96 -7.85
CA THR A 124 0.31 -2.39 -7.91
C THR A 124 -0.35 -3.03 -9.12
N VAL A 125 0.41 -3.81 -9.87
CA VAL A 125 -0.04 -4.56 -11.04
C VAL A 125 0.31 -6.04 -10.93
N LEU A 126 -0.33 -6.88 -11.75
CA LEU A 126 0.01 -8.30 -11.86
C LEU A 126 1.30 -8.49 -12.67
N PRO A 127 2.09 -9.55 -12.38
CA PRO A 127 3.29 -9.85 -13.15
C PRO A 127 2.99 -10.04 -14.65
N GLY A 128 3.83 -9.39 -15.47
CA GLY A 128 3.68 -9.34 -16.92
C GLY A 128 2.84 -8.17 -17.45
N TYR A 129 2.24 -7.35 -16.56
CA TYR A 129 1.43 -6.21 -16.99
C TYR A 129 2.25 -5.19 -17.80
N ILE A 130 3.41 -4.79 -17.33
CA ILE A 130 4.25 -3.76 -17.97
C ILE A 130 4.58 -4.16 -19.41
N ASN A 131 5.09 -5.36 -19.63
CA ASN A 131 5.59 -5.75 -20.95
C ASN A 131 4.49 -6.26 -21.90
N LYS A 132 3.43 -6.92 -21.36
CA LYS A 132 2.37 -7.49 -22.21
C LYS A 132 1.24 -6.50 -22.50
N ILE A 133 0.84 -5.69 -21.51
CA ILE A 133 -0.29 -4.78 -21.62
C ILE A 133 0.18 -3.34 -21.75
N GLY A 134 0.98 -2.87 -20.82
CA GLY A 134 1.40 -1.46 -20.75
C GLY A 134 2.16 -1.00 -21.99
N LYS A 135 3.14 -1.78 -22.46
CA LYS A 135 3.86 -1.47 -23.71
C LYS A 135 2.98 -1.50 -24.94
N PHE A 136 2.01 -2.42 -25.00
CA PHE A 136 1.06 -2.46 -26.10
C PHE A 136 0.17 -1.20 -26.11
N LEU A 137 -0.30 -0.76 -24.95
CA LEU A 137 -1.10 0.46 -24.81
C LEU A 137 -0.33 1.74 -25.16
N LEU A 138 1.01 1.73 -25.18
CA LEU A 138 1.87 2.86 -25.55
C LEU A 138 2.55 2.66 -26.91
N SER A 139 2.00 1.82 -27.78
CA SER A 139 2.64 1.40 -29.05
C SER A 139 2.94 2.55 -30.04
N ASP A 140 2.16 3.64 -30.01
CA ASP A 140 2.35 4.81 -30.87
C ASP A 140 3.29 5.86 -30.26
N CYS A 141 3.76 5.64 -29.03
CA CYS A 141 4.68 6.55 -28.35
C CYS A 141 6.13 6.32 -28.81
N VAL A 142 6.85 7.40 -29.10
CA VAL A 142 8.21 7.33 -29.65
C VAL A 142 9.24 7.63 -28.57
N ASN A 143 10.30 6.82 -28.48
CA ASN A 143 11.38 6.99 -27.50
C ASN A 143 10.84 7.17 -26.06
N THR A 144 9.81 6.40 -25.72
CA THR A 144 9.13 6.44 -24.42
C THR A 144 9.36 5.13 -23.71
N THR A 145 9.80 5.18 -22.45
CA THR A 145 10.03 4.00 -21.63
C THR A 145 8.89 3.80 -20.64
N LEU A 146 8.56 2.56 -20.36
CA LEU A 146 7.62 2.20 -19.31
C LEU A 146 8.36 1.49 -18.17
N ASN A 147 8.28 2.05 -16.96
CA ASN A 147 8.97 1.60 -15.77
C ASN A 147 7.95 1.20 -14.70
N TYR A 148 8.36 0.35 -13.78
CA TYR A 148 7.57 -0.05 -12.62
C TYR A 148 8.29 0.33 -11.33
N ASN A 149 7.64 1.11 -10.48
CA ASN A 149 8.25 1.58 -9.24
C ASN A 149 7.21 1.57 -8.11
N PRO A 150 6.85 0.38 -7.62
CA PRO A 150 5.84 0.24 -6.59
C PRO A 150 6.38 0.62 -5.22
N GLU A 151 5.52 1.19 -4.37
CA GLU A 151 5.84 1.57 -3.01
C GLU A 151 5.58 0.44 -2.00
N PHE A 152 6.45 0.31 -0.98
CA PHE A 152 6.33 -0.62 0.15
C PHE A 152 5.96 0.11 1.43
N ILE A 153 4.95 0.92 1.38
CA ILE A 153 4.52 1.79 2.47
C ILE A 153 3.21 1.32 3.09
N ALA A 154 3.04 1.65 4.36
CA ALA A 154 1.80 1.40 5.10
C ALA A 154 1.00 2.71 5.21
N GLN A 155 -0.28 2.69 4.84
CA GLN A 155 -1.17 3.84 5.01
C GLN A 155 -1.23 4.24 6.49
N GLY A 156 -1.25 5.55 6.75
CA GLY A 156 -1.09 6.13 8.09
C GLY A 156 0.37 6.42 8.48
N ASP A 157 1.34 6.17 7.55
CA ASP A 157 2.75 6.52 7.70
C ASP A 157 3.47 6.66 6.34
N ILE A 158 2.74 7.15 5.34
CA ILE A 158 3.20 7.19 3.94
C ILE A 158 4.44 8.08 3.78
N ILE A 159 4.41 9.30 4.32
CA ILE A 159 5.55 10.25 4.21
C ILE A 159 6.83 9.65 4.80
N ASN A 160 6.75 9.04 5.97
CA ASN A 160 7.91 8.41 6.60
C ASN A 160 8.41 7.21 5.77
N GLY A 161 7.48 6.41 5.22
CA GLY A 161 7.84 5.28 4.36
C GLY A 161 8.55 5.69 3.07
N ILE A 162 8.20 6.85 2.47
CA ILE A 162 8.88 7.39 1.28
C ILE A 162 10.25 7.96 1.66
N LEU A 163 10.37 8.63 2.81
CA LEU A 163 11.63 9.24 3.25
C LEU A 163 12.64 8.22 3.79
N ASN A 164 12.17 7.12 4.38
CA ASN A 164 12.99 6.09 5.01
C ASN A 164 12.57 4.68 4.56
N PRO A 165 12.67 4.36 3.25
CA PRO A 165 12.24 3.07 2.74
C PRO A 165 13.21 1.96 3.17
N ASP A 166 12.69 0.75 3.47
CA ASP A 166 13.53 -0.44 3.66
C ASP A 166 14.27 -0.81 2.36
N MET A 167 13.66 -0.56 1.20
CA MET A 167 14.25 -0.66 -0.14
C MET A 167 13.42 0.15 -1.17
N ILE A 168 14.07 0.54 -2.24
CA ILE A 168 13.44 1.12 -3.43
C ILE A 168 13.52 0.10 -4.56
N LEU A 169 12.37 -0.29 -5.10
CA LEU A 169 12.26 -1.28 -6.17
C LEU A 169 12.00 -0.58 -7.50
N ILE A 170 12.88 -0.81 -8.47
CA ILE A 170 12.78 -0.22 -9.81
C ILE A 170 12.78 -1.33 -10.86
N GLY A 171 11.64 -1.58 -11.49
CA GLY A 171 11.51 -2.33 -12.73
C GLY A 171 11.80 -1.40 -13.90
N GLN A 172 13.05 -1.38 -14.36
CA GLN A 172 13.52 -0.40 -15.34
C GLN A 172 13.14 -0.77 -16.77
N GLY A 173 12.58 0.18 -17.52
CA GLY A 173 12.32 0.01 -18.95
C GLY A 173 13.58 0.07 -19.78
N THR A 174 14.57 0.87 -19.34
CA THR A 174 15.94 0.96 -19.85
C THR A 174 16.90 1.28 -18.69
N ASP A 175 18.21 1.03 -18.87
CA ASP A 175 19.22 1.38 -17.87
C ASP A 175 19.17 2.88 -17.53
N LYS A 176 19.05 3.73 -18.54
CA LYS A 176 18.96 5.18 -18.40
C LYS A 176 17.77 5.59 -17.52
N SER A 177 16.58 5.08 -17.79
CA SER A 177 15.39 5.40 -16.98
C SER A 177 15.51 4.89 -15.54
N GLY A 178 16.17 3.74 -15.34
CA GLY A 178 16.48 3.21 -14.02
C GLY A 178 17.45 4.10 -13.24
N GLU A 179 18.48 4.63 -13.88
CA GLU A 179 19.45 5.57 -13.27
C GLU A 179 18.79 6.91 -12.90
N GLU A 180 17.91 7.42 -13.75
CA GLU A 180 17.17 8.65 -13.46
C GLU A 180 16.21 8.49 -12.28
N LEU A 181 15.50 7.35 -12.19
CA LEU A 181 14.66 7.02 -11.04
C LEU A 181 15.50 6.87 -9.75
N GLU A 182 16.62 6.16 -9.81
CA GLU A 182 17.54 6.03 -8.68
C GLU A 182 18.03 7.40 -8.21
N TYR A 183 18.38 8.30 -9.13
CA TYR A 183 18.77 9.67 -8.80
C TYR A 183 17.67 10.43 -8.05
N ILE A 184 16.40 10.35 -8.50
CA ILE A 184 15.27 10.99 -7.83
C ILE A 184 15.15 10.51 -6.39
N TYR A 185 15.22 9.20 -6.16
CA TYR A 185 15.12 8.64 -4.81
C TYR A 185 16.34 8.97 -3.94
N LYS A 186 17.53 9.11 -4.50
CA LYS A 186 18.70 9.65 -3.79
C LYS A 186 18.46 11.06 -3.29
N GLN A 187 17.86 11.95 -4.12
CA GLN A 187 17.52 13.30 -3.67
C GLN A 187 16.49 13.28 -2.52
N ILE A 188 15.51 12.37 -2.55
CA ILE A 188 14.55 12.18 -1.45
C ILE A 188 15.28 11.68 -0.18
N HIS A 189 16.20 10.72 -0.32
CA HIS A 189 16.96 10.14 0.78
C HIS A 189 17.80 11.21 1.50
N TYR A 190 18.47 12.08 0.76
CA TYR A 190 19.31 13.15 1.32
C TYR A 190 18.53 14.24 2.10
N ILE A 191 17.19 14.23 2.06
CA ILE A 191 16.39 15.11 2.93
C ILE A 191 16.56 14.75 4.42
N THR A 192 16.77 13.47 4.70
CA THR A 192 16.77 12.91 6.06
C THR A 192 18.13 12.33 6.47
N ASN A 193 19.01 12.09 5.51
CA ASN A 193 20.30 11.42 5.72
C ASN A 193 21.40 12.15 4.94
N ASP A 194 22.53 12.37 5.56
CA ASP A 194 23.68 13.07 4.94
C ASP A 194 24.61 12.13 4.16
N ASP A 195 24.36 10.81 4.20
CA ASP A 195 25.19 9.79 3.56
C ASP A 195 24.38 8.71 2.84
N ASP A 196 25.06 7.88 2.05
CA ASP A 196 24.47 6.74 1.33
C ASP A 196 24.27 5.49 2.21
N ILE A 197 24.57 5.56 3.51
CA ILE A 197 24.46 4.42 4.41
C ILE A 197 22.99 4.06 4.58
N GLY A 198 22.62 2.85 4.15
CA GLY A 198 21.26 2.35 4.25
C GLY A 198 20.38 2.57 3.02
N PHE A 199 20.82 3.37 2.02
CA PHE A 199 20.10 3.55 0.77
C PHE A 199 20.17 2.28 -0.09
N LYS A 200 19.05 1.59 -0.23
CA LYS A 200 18.97 0.29 -0.93
C LYS A 200 18.08 0.41 -2.15
N VAL A 201 18.69 0.39 -3.32
CA VAL A 201 17.99 0.33 -4.60
C VAL A 201 18.11 -1.05 -5.22
N CYS A 202 16.99 -1.62 -5.62
CA CYS A 202 16.90 -2.88 -6.35
C CYS A 202 16.41 -2.59 -7.76
N ARG A 203 17.34 -2.51 -8.73
CA ARG A 203 17.03 -2.34 -10.15
C ARG A 203 16.96 -3.69 -10.83
N MET A 204 15.91 -3.93 -11.59
CA MET A 204 15.69 -5.20 -12.29
C MET A 204 14.75 -5.03 -13.48
N SER A 205 14.43 -6.10 -14.20
CA SER A 205 13.40 -6.08 -15.24
C SER A 205 12.02 -5.77 -14.63
N PRO A 206 11.10 -5.17 -15.39
CA PRO A 206 9.74 -4.92 -14.92
C PRO A 206 9.06 -6.18 -14.37
N GLU A 207 9.16 -7.33 -15.06
CA GLU A 207 8.55 -8.59 -14.61
C GLU A 207 9.11 -9.07 -13.27
N SER A 208 10.42 -8.95 -13.08
CA SER A 208 11.07 -9.28 -11.80
C SER A 208 10.56 -8.37 -10.69
N ALA A 209 10.40 -7.09 -10.96
CA ALA A 209 9.90 -6.11 -10.00
C ALA A 209 8.40 -6.33 -9.67
N GLU A 210 7.58 -6.67 -10.65
CA GLU A 210 6.17 -7.02 -10.46
C GLU A 210 6.02 -8.24 -9.53
N ILE A 211 6.81 -9.30 -9.76
CA ILE A 211 6.85 -10.48 -8.88
C ILE A 211 7.36 -10.09 -7.50
N THR A 212 8.45 -9.33 -7.41
CA THR A 212 9.06 -8.91 -6.14
C THR A 212 8.07 -8.14 -5.27
N LYS A 213 7.30 -7.22 -5.88
CA LYS A 213 6.28 -6.44 -5.16
C LYS A 213 5.27 -7.33 -4.45
N LEU A 214 4.72 -8.32 -5.13
CA LEU A 214 3.75 -9.23 -4.53
C LEU A 214 4.43 -10.22 -3.56
N ALA A 215 5.60 -10.74 -3.92
CA ALA A 215 6.33 -11.72 -3.13
C ALA A 215 6.71 -11.19 -1.74
N VAL A 216 7.12 -9.91 -1.62
CA VAL A 216 7.43 -9.30 -0.32
C VAL A 216 6.20 -9.31 0.58
N ASN A 217 5.04 -8.85 0.09
CA ASN A 217 3.81 -8.85 0.89
C ASN A 217 3.36 -10.26 1.25
N CYS A 218 3.48 -11.22 0.32
CA CYS A 218 3.12 -12.62 0.56
C CYS A 218 4.08 -13.28 1.58
N TYR A 219 5.35 -12.94 1.57
CA TYR A 219 6.28 -13.45 2.57
C TYR A 219 5.99 -12.88 3.96
N VAL A 220 5.66 -11.59 4.05
CA VAL A 220 5.24 -10.95 5.31
C VAL A 220 3.98 -11.60 5.85
N THR A 221 2.95 -11.83 5.02
CA THR A 221 1.72 -12.52 5.46
C THR A 221 1.98 -13.95 5.91
N THR A 222 2.89 -14.67 5.26
CA THR A 222 3.32 -16.01 5.67
C THR A 222 3.99 -15.98 7.05
N LYS A 223 4.88 -15.01 7.31
CA LYS A 223 5.52 -14.84 8.64
C LYS A 223 4.48 -14.55 9.72
N ILE A 224 3.51 -13.67 9.44
CA ILE A 224 2.44 -13.34 10.41
C ILE A 224 1.57 -14.59 10.67
N ALA A 225 1.13 -15.29 9.62
CA ALA A 225 0.33 -16.50 9.77
C ALA A 225 1.08 -17.60 10.54
N TYR A 226 2.37 -17.80 10.24
CA TYR A 226 3.25 -18.72 10.95
C TYR A 226 3.39 -18.34 12.43
N SER A 227 3.62 -17.07 12.72
CA SER A 227 3.75 -16.55 14.09
C SER A 227 2.48 -16.79 14.90
N ASN A 228 1.32 -16.51 14.31
CA ASN A 228 0.03 -16.76 14.94
C ASN A 228 -0.21 -18.28 15.16
N TYR A 229 0.09 -19.10 14.15
CA TYR A 229 -0.01 -20.55 14.27
C TYR A 229 0.87 -21.11 15.42
N ILE A 230 2.13 -20.66 15.53
CA ILE A 230 3.01 -21.06 16.63
C ILE A 230 2.47 -20.57 17.99
N GLY A 231 1.92 -19.36 18.04
CA GLY A 231 1.30 -18.83 19.24
C GLY A 231 0.06 -19.62 19.68
N ASP A 232 -0.79 -20.01 18.72
CA ASP A 232 -1.96 -20.87 18.99
C ASP A 232 -1.53 -22.26 19.50
N LEU A 233 -0.45 -22.82 18.94
CA LEU A 233 0.16 -24.07 19.41
C LEU A 233 0.64 -23.93 20.87
N CYS A 234 1.33 -22.84 21.19
CA CYS A 234 1.76 -22.54 22.55
C CYS A 234 0.57 -22.42 23.51
N ASN A 235 -0.51 -21.74 23.12
CA ASN A 235 -1.73 -21.63 23.94
C ASN A 235 -2.36 -23.00 24.29
N LYS A 236 -2.11 -24.04 23.49
CA LYS A 236 -2.58 -25.41 23.70
C LYS A 236 -1.55 -26.33 24.38
N THR A 237 -0.32 -25.83 24.59
CA THR A 237 0.78 -26.63 25.19
C THR A 237 1.07 -26.12 26.61
N PRO A 238 0.70 -26.87 27.66
CA PRO A 238 0.94 -26.44 29.03
C PRO A 238 2.42 -26.14 29.30
N GLY A 239 2.69 -25.02 30.00
CA GLY A 239 4.04 -24.59 30.34
C GLY A 239 4.81 -23.85 29.25
N SER A 240 4.27 -23.74 28.04
CA SER A 240 4.91 -22.95 26.98
C SER A 240 4.49 -21.47 27.02
N ASN A 241 5.42 -20.59 26.59
CA ASN A 241 5.17 -19.16 26.46
C ASN A 241 5.42 -18.73 25.00
N LYS A 242 4.37 -18.31 24.30
CA LYS A 242 4.43 -17.89 22.90
C LYS A 242 5.39 -16.72 22.65
N HIS A 243 5.52 -15.81 23.60
CA HIS A 243 6.42 -14.66 23.46
C HIS A 243 7.88 -15.08 23.52
N ASP A 244 8.23 -16.01 24.42
CA ASP A 244 9.58 -16.55 24.53
C ASP A 244 9.96 -17.35 23.27
N VAL A 245 9.05 -18.21 22.79
CA VAL A 245 9.25 -19.01 21.59
C VAL A 245 9.47 -18.12 20.37
N LEU A 246 8.59 -17.14 20.11
CA LEU A 246 8.69 -16.25 18.94
C LEU A 246 9.91 -15.32 19.05
N SER A 247 10.23 -14.83 20.25
CA SER A 247 11.44 -14.05 20.50
C SER A 247 12.71 -14.86 20.19
N ALA A 248 12.76 -16.13 20.61
CA ALA A 248 13.89 -17.02 20.33
C ALA A 248 14.05 -17.28 18.83
N ILE A 249 12.95 -17.59 18.12
CA ILE A 249 12.94 -17.77 16.65
C ILE A 249 13.42 -16.50 15.97
N GLY A 250 12.99 -15.32 16.41
CA GLY A 250 13.36 -14.03 15.84
C GLY A 250 14.83 -13.64 16.06
N LYS A 251 15.54 -14.26 17.01
CA LYS A 251 16.99 -14.05 17.21
C LYS A 251 17.86 -14.81 16.20
N ASP A 252 17.33 -15.83 15.55
CA ASP A 252 18.05 -16.51 14.46
C ASP A 252 18.21 -15.53 13.29
N SER A 253 19.48 -15.28 12.90
CA SER A 253 19.83 -14.33 11.84
C SER A 253 19.24 -14.69 10.48
N ARG A 254 18.94 -15.96 10.25
CA ARG A 254 18.30 -16.45 9.01
C ARG A 254 16.82 -16.07 8.94
N ILE A 255 16.17 -15.73 10.07
CA ILE A 255 14.74 -15.48 10.19
C ILE A 255 14.47 -13.99 10.48
N GLY A 256 15.07 -13.45 11.52
CA GLY A 256 14.87 -12.07 11.99
C GLY A 256 13.49 -11.86 12.62
N GLY A 257 13.40 -10.91 13.56
CA GLY A 257 12.19 -10.69 14.40
C GLY A 257 11.08 -9.85 13.76
N LYS A 258 11.33 -9.16 12.62
CA LYS A 258 10.28 -8.34 11.97
C LYS A 258 9.09 -9.23 11.55
N CYS A 259 7.87 -8.81 11.89
CA CYS A 259 6.61 -9.50 11.58
C CYS A 259 6.48 -10.89 12.23
N LEU A 260 7.22 -11.17 13.31
CA LEU A 260 7.21 -12.45 14.02
C LEU A 260 6.64 -12.25 15.43
N ASN A 261 5.41 -11.77 15.51
CA ASN A 261 4.71 -11.54 16.78
C ASN A 261 3.32 -12.19 16.74
N TYR A 262 2.91 -12.78 17.87
CA TYR A 262 1.54 -13.23 18.04
C TYR A 262 0.60 -12.02 18.16
N GLY A 263 -0.50 -12.03 17.42
CA GLY A 263 -1.45 -10.94 17.41
C GLY A 263 -2.74 -11.28 16.67
N TYR A 264 -3.42 -10.27 16.14
CA TYR A 264 -4.57 -10.49 15.29
C TYR A 264 -4.17 -11.01 13.91
N SER A 265 -5.13 -11.65 13.23
CA SER A 265 -5.00 -12.01 11.81
C SER A 265 -4.62 -10.80 10.97
N PHE A 266 -3.82 -10.99 9.93
CA PHE A 266 -3.54 -9.90 9.01
C PHE A 266 -4.79 -9.52 8.20
N GLY A 267 -4.92 -8.24 7.92
CA GLY A 267 -6.00 -7.65 7.15
C GLY A 267 -5.50 -6.44 6.37
N GLY A 268 -6.42 -5.53 6.07
CA GLY A 268 -6.14 -4.31 5.33
C GLY A 268 -6.20 -4.45 3.82
N PRO A 269 -6.02 -3.35 3.09
CA PRO A 269 -6.27 -3.32 1.65
C PRO A 269 -5.20 -4.00 0.80
N CYS A 270 -4.04 -4.35 1.38
CA CYS A 270 -2.89 -4.86 0.61
C CYS A 270 -2.62 -6.35 0.87
N PHE A 271 -2.42 -6.76 2.13
CA PHE A 271 -1.94 -8.10 2.46
C PHE A 271 -2.85 -9.24 1.96
N PRO A 272 -4.17 -9.24 2.24
CA PRO A 272 -5.04 -10.29 1.73
C PRO A 272 -5.14 -10.26 0.20
N ARG A 273 -5.23 -9.06 -0.37
CA ARG A 273 -5.34 -8.84 -1.80
C ARG A 273 -4.12 -9.35 -2.55
N ASP A 274 -2.92 -8.94 -2.15
CA ASP A 274 -1.68 -9.29 -2.84
C ASP A 274 -1.39 -10.80 -2.72
N ASN A 275 -1.75 -11.42 -1.58
CA ASN A 275 -1.64 -12.87 -1.38
C ASN A 275 -2.55 -13.65 -2.35
N ARG A 276 -3.81 -13.23 -2.50
CA ARG A 276 -4.77 -13.85 -3.43
C ARG A 276 -4.38 -13.59 -4.89
N ALA A 277 -3.88 -12.39 -5.21
CA ALA A 277 -3.44 -12.03 -6.55
C ALA A 277 -2.22 -12.85 -6.99
N LEU A 278 -1.23 -13.05 -6.10
CA LEU A 278 -0.07 -13.90 -6.41
C LEU A 278 -0.50 -15.37 -6.57
N ALA A 279 -1.44 -15.86 -5.75
CA ALA A 279 -2.00 -17.21 -5.91
C ALA A 279 -2.58 -17.41 -7.31
N LEU A 280 -3.39 -16.47 -7.74
CA LEU A 280 -4.04 -16.55 -9.05
C LEU A 280 -3.03 -16.43 -10.21
N TYR A 281 -2.08 -15.51 -10.10
CA TYR A 281 -1.00 -15.43 -11.10
C TYR A 281 -0.23 -16.75 -11.20
N SER A 282 0.08 -17.40 -10.06
CA SER A 282 0.75 -18.70 -10.05
C SER A 282 -0.01 -19.75 -10.86
N GLU A 283 -1.35 -19.80 -10.72
CA GLU A 283 -2.22 -20.69 -11.50
C GLU A 283 -2.12 -20.41 -13.01
N THR A 284 -2.07 -19.13 -13.42
CA THR A 284 -1.96 -18.76 -14.85
C THR A 284 -0.67 -19.20 -15.51
N VAL A 285 0.37 -19.43 -14.71
CA VAL A 285 1.70 -19.92 -15.18
C VAL A 285 1.94 -21.39 -14.85
N GLY A 286 0.89 -22.13 -14.43
CA GLY A 286 0.95 -23.56 -14.17
C GLY A 286 1.60 -23.96 -12.85
N ILE A 287 1.74 -23.03 -11.89
CA ILE A 287 2.28 -23.31 -10.55
C ILE A 287 1.12 -23.35 -9.55
N GLU A 288 0.98 -24.47 -8.82
CA GLU A 288 -0.02 -24.58 -7.76
C GLU A 288 0.30 -23.65 -6.59
N PRO A 289 -0.62 -22.73 -6.18
CA PRO A 289 -0.36 -21.73 -5.15
C PRO A 289 -0.55 -22.25 -3.72
N LEU A 290 0.09 -23.36 -3.37
CA LEU A 290 -0.07 -24.03 -2.06
C LEU A 290 0.27 -23.10 -0.90
N LEU A 291 1.35 -22.34 -1.01
CA LEU A 291 1.81 -21.45 0.06
C LEU A 291 0.78 -20.34 0.34
N GLN A 292 0.32 -19.65 -0.71
CA GLN A 292 -0.62 -18.54 -0.58
C GLN A 292 -1.98 -19.02 -0.05
N ARG A 293 -2.49 -20.14 -0.56
CA ARG A 293 -3.73 -20.75 -0.09
C ARG A 293 -3.65 -21.19 1.36
N THR A 294 -2.52 -21.82 1.76
CA THR A 294 -2.30 -22.26 3.15
C THR A 294 -2.18 -21.05 4.07
N THR A 295 -1.46 -20.00 3.66
CA THR A 295 -1.34 -18.75 4.42
C THR A 295 -2.70 -18.09 4.68
N ASP A 296 -3.55 -17.96 3.66
CA ASP A 296 -4.92 -17.41 3.79
C ASP A 296 -5.79 -18.29 4.70
N LYS A 297 -5.67 -19.62 4.58
CA LYS A 297 -6.38 -20.57 5.44
C LYS A 297 -5.94 -20.48 6.90
N LEU A 298 -4.61 -20.39 7.16
CA LEU A 298 -4.09 -20.21 8.52
C LEU A 298 -4.58 -18.90 9.14
N ASN A 299 -4.59 -17.81 8.36
CA ASN A 299 -5.08 -16.51 8.81
C ASN A 299 -6.57 -16.57 9.22
N LYS A 300 -7.40 -17.23 8.43
CA LYS A 300 -8.83 -17.43 8.73
C LYS A 300 -9.04 -18.34 9.94
N ASN A 301 -8.26 -19.43 10.05
CA ASN A 301 -8.34 -20.34 11.18
C ASN A 301 -7.97 -19.64 12.49
N HIS A 302 -6.92 -18.82 12.46
CA HIS A 302 -6.51 -18.04 13.63
C HIS A 302 -7.60 -17.05 14.07
N LEU A 303 -8.24 -16.36 13.13
CA LEU A 303 -9.38 -15.48 13.43
C LEU A 303 -10.54 -16.26 14.09
N GLU A 304 -10.80 -17.48 13.66
CA GLU A 304 -11.81 -18.34 14.26
C GLU A 304 -11.43 -18.77 15.68
N ILE A 305 -10.17 -19.12 15.91
CA ILE A 305 -9.66 -19.44 17.26
C ILE A 305 -9.86 -18.25 18.19
N GLN A 306 -9.48 -17.04 17.77
CA GLN A 306 -9.66 -15.81 18.54
C GLN A 306 -11.15 -15.52 18.83
N PHE A 307 -12.01 -15.69 17.83
CA PHE A 307 -13.45 -15.54 18.03
C PHE A 307 -13.98 -16.50 19.11
N GLN A 308 -13.59 -17.79 19.09
CA GLN A 308 -13.98 -18.78 20.09
C GLN A 308 -13.42 -18.44 21.47
N GLU A 309 -12.19 -17.91 21.56
CA GLU A 309 -11.61 -17.43 22.83
C GLU A 309 -12.47 -16.30 23.41
N PHE A 310 -12.84 -15.28 22.62
CA PHE A 310 -13.75 -14.23 23.05
C PHE A 310 -15.11 -14.77 23.47
N LEU A 311 -15.68 -15.67 22.71
CA LEU A 311 -17.00 -16.25 23.02
C LEU A 311 -17.00 -16.99 24.37
N ASN A 312 -15.91 -17.72 24.67
CA ASN A 312 -15.74 -18.48 25.91
C ASN A 312 -15.58 -17.58 27.15
N GLU A 313 -15.14 -16.31 26.99
CA GLU A 313 -15.09 -15.35 28.09
C GLU A 313 -16.48 -14.98 28.62
N ASN A 314 -17.53 -15.26 27.88
CA ASN A 314 -18.94 -15.04 28.22
C ASN A 314 -19.25 -13.68 28.87
N ARG A 315 -18.70 -12.62 28.29
CA ARG A 315 -18.90 -11.25 28.77
C ARG A 315 -20.32 -10.75 28.50
N LYS A 316 -20.82 -9.83 29.36
CA LYS A 316 -22.09 -9.14 29.11
C LYS A 316 -22.01 -8.19 27.93
N VAL A 317 -20.88 -7.52 27.75
CA VAL A 317 -20.57 -6.60 26.65
C VAL A 317 -19.12 -6.84 26.23
N TYR A 318 -18.91 -6.94 24.91
CA TYR A 318 -17.59 -7.04 24.31
C TYR A 318 -17.15 -5.68 23.82
N GLU A 319 -16.10 -5.13 24.40
CA GLU A 319 -15.59 -3.80 24.03
C GLU A 319 -14.38 -3.94 23.10
N PHE A 320 -14.42 -3.20 21.99
CA PHE A 320 -13.31 -3.12 21.03
C PHE A 320 -12.91 -1.66 20.82
N SER A 321 -11.62 -1.45 20.60
CA SER A 321 -11.03 -0.16 20.23
C SER A 321 -9.94 -0.34 19.18
N ASP A 322 -9.50 0.76 18.56
CA ASP A 322 -8.46 0.74 17.53
C ASP A 322 -8.84 -0.23 16.38
N MET A 323 -10.00 0.09 15.76
CA MET A 323 -10.71 -0.77 14.80
C MET A 323 -10.15 -0.71 13.38
N SER A 324 -9.19 0.16 13.10
CA SER A 324 -8.48 0.16 11.82
C SER A 324 -7.78 -1.18 11.57
N TYR A 325 -7.44 -1.47 10.32
CA TYR A 325 -6.80 -2.73 9.91
C TYR A 325 -5.46 -3.01 10.58
N LYS A 326 -4.79 -2.01 11.13
CA LYS A 326 -3.54 -2.13 11.91
C LYS A 326 -3.60 -1.25 13.16
N LYS A 327 -2.82 -1.65 14.16
CA LYS A 327 -2.72 -0.93 15.44
C LYS A 327 -2.22 0.51 15.25
N ASN A 328 -2.79 1.45 16.02
CA ASN A 328 -2.44 2.87 16.03
C ASN A 328 -2.59 3.59 14.68
N CYS A 329 -3.39 3.07 13.76
CA CYS A 329 -3.67 3.72 12.50
C CYS A 329 -4.85 4.68 12.62
N LYS A 330 -4.58 5.98 12.48
CA LYS A 330 -5.62 7.04 12.53
C LYS A 330 -6.39 7.20 11.22
N VAL A 331 -5.91 6.59 10.13
CA VAL A 331 -6.61 6.59 8.85
C VAL A 331 -7.79 5.63 8.92
N PRO A 332 -9.00 6.04 8.50
CA PRO A 332 -10.20 5.22 8.60
C PRO A 332 -10.24 4.11 7.54
N ILE A 333 -9.35 3.12 7.69
CA ILE A 333 -9.27 1.93 6.83
C ILE A 333 -9.65 0.73 7.67
N ILE A 334 -10.83 0.19 7.41
CA ILE A 334 -11.41 -0.94 8.14
C ILE A 334 -11.42 -2.25 7.36
N HIS A 335 -10.95 -2.21 6.11
CA HIS A 335 -10.98 -3.35 5.19
C HIS A 335 -10.31 -4.58 5.79
N GLU A 336 -11.05 -5.68 5.87
CA GLU A 336 -10.63 -6.95 6.52
C GLU A 336 -9.95 -6.76 7.90
N SER A 337 -10.36 -5.74 8.70
CA SER A 337 -9.88 -5.59 10.06
C SER A 337 -10.27 -6.81 10.90
N ALA A 338 -9.28 -7.53 11.44
CA ALA A 338 -9.53 -8.74 12.23
C ALA A 338 -10.41 -8.46 13.44
N LYS A 339 -10.18 -7.35 14.16
CA LYS A 339 -11.01 -6.95 15.29
C LYS A 339 -12.47 -6.72 14.86
N LEU A 340 -12.67 -6.08 13.71
CA LEU A 340 -14.02 -5.80 13.19
C LEU A 340 -14.72 -7.09 12.75
N LEU A 341 -13.98 -8.01 12.13
CA LEU A 341 -14.51 -9.34 11.76
C LEU A 341 -14.91 -10.16 13.00
N ILE A 342 -14.10 -10.13 14.06
CA ILE A 342 -14.44 -10.78 15.34
C ILE A 342 -15.66 -10.12 15.99
N ALA A 343 -15.69 -8.79 16.05
CA ALA A 343 -16.81 -8.01 16.58
C ALA A 343 -18.11 -8.35 15.85
N LYS A 344 -18.07 -8.47 14.51
CA LYS A 344 -19.22 -8.87 13.68
C LYS A 344 -19.70 -10.29 14.01
N LYS A 345 -18.77 -11.26 14.10
CA LYS A 345 -19.11 -12.64 14.49
C LYS A 345 -19.75 -12.74 15.88
N LEU A 346 -19.27 -11.94 16.84
CA LEU A 346 -19.88 -11.86 18.19
C LEU A 346 -21.30 -11.28 18.13
N ALA A 347 -21.49 -10.20 17.38
CA ALA A 347 -22.82 -9.60 17.19
C ALA A 347 -23.78 -10.59 16.50
N ASP A 348 -23.33 -11.30 15.46
CA ASP A 348 -24.12 -12.33 14.77
C ASP A 348 -24.48 -13.52 15.69
N SER A 349 -23.66 -13.76 16.72
CA SER A 349 -23.94 -14.77 17.78
C SER A 349 -24.82 -14.21 18.89
N GLY A 350 -25.47 -13.05 18.70
CA GLY A 350 -26.38 -12.44 19.67
C GLY A 350 -25.68 -11.77 20.86
N LYS A 351 -24.36 -11.53 20.78
CA LYS A 351 -23.63 -10.85 21.85
C LYS A 351 -23.66 -9.33 21.65
N LYS A 352 -23.70 -8.60 22.77
CA LYS A 352 -23.65 -7.14 22.76
C LYS A 352 -22.21 -6.69 22.54
N VAL A 353 -21.99 -5.86 21.52
CA VAL A 353 -20.67 -5.34 21.14
C VAL A 353 -20.66 -3.83 21.18
N LEU A 354 -19.69 -3.24 21.88
CA LEU A 354 -19.42 -1.81 21.95
C LEU A 354 -18.10 -1.47 21.26
N ILE A 355 -18.14 -0.60 20.28
CA ILE A 355 -16.96 -0.08 19.58
C ILE A 355 -16.64 1.32 20.10
N LYS A 356 -15.42 1.49 20.62
CA LYS A 356 -14.86 2.77 21.08
C LYS A 356 -13.77 3.21 20.15
N ASP A 357 -13.97 4.28 19.38
CA ASP A 357 -12.95 4.76 18.43
C ASP A 357 -13.17 6.24 18.08
N THR A 358 -12.28 6.81 17.28
CA THR A 358 -12.42 8.16 16.76
C THR A 358 -13.66 8.29 15.86
N LYS A 359 -14.17 9.50 15.76
CA LYS A 359 -15.38 9.77 14.95
C LYS A 359 -15.23 9.28 13.50
N CYS A 360 -14.06 9.51 12.86
CA CYS A 360 -13.84 9.13 11.45
C CYS A 360 -13.87 7.62 11.23
N ILE A 361 -13.35 6.84 12.17
CA ILE A 361 -13.36 5.37 12.09
C ILE A 361 -14.78 4.85 12.34
N ILE A 362 -15.48 5.38 13.34
CA ILE A 362 -16.87 5.02 13.63
C ILE A 362 -17.78 5.35 12.44
N ASP A 363 -17.61 6.52 11.82
CA ASP A 363 -18.39 6.90 10.64
C ASP A 363 -18.16 5.93 9.47
N GLU A 364 -16.92 5.44 9.29
CA GLU A 364 -16.61 4.44 8.26
C GLU A 364 -17.23 3.07 8.58
N ILE A 365 -17.14 2.62 9.84
CA ILE A 365 -17.77 1.35 10.28
C ILE A 365 -19.29 1.41 10.10
N LYS A 366 -19.92 2.54 10.42
CA LYS A 366 -21.37 2.71 10.28
C LYS A 366 -21.85 2.63 8.82
N LYS A 367 -21.04 3.05 7.85
CA LYS A 367 -21.37 2.91 6.42
C LYS A 367 -21.55 1.45 6.01
N GLU A 368 -20.73 0.55 6.55
CA GLU A 368 -20.73 -0.86 6.19
C GLU A 368 -21.63 -1.71 7.10
N TYR A 369 -21.66 -1.42 8.41
CA TYR A 369 -22.31 -2.25 9.42
C TYR A 369 -23.53 -1.61 10.07
N GLY A 370 -23.86 -0.35 9.77
CA GLY A 370 -25.03 0.34 10.30
C GLY A 370 -25.09 0.34 11.83
N ASN A 371 -26.20 -0.16 12.36
CA ASN A 371 -26.47 -0.26 13.80
C ASN A 371 -26.14 -1.65 14.40
N THR A 372 -25.32 -2.44 13.74
CA THR A 372 -24.91 -3.77 14.22
C THR A 372 -24.23 -3.70 15.59
N PHE A 373 -23.53 -2.59 15.88
CA PHE A 373 -22.78 -2.36 17.12
C PHE A 373 -23.31 -1.16 17.88
N GLU A 374 -23.03 -1.10 19.18
CA GLU A 374 -23.07 0.14 19.94
C GLU A 374 -21.77 0.92 19.71
N TYR A 375 -21.84 2.25 19.68
CA TYR A 375 -20.69 3.09 19.35
C TYR A 375 -20.46 4.16 20.42
N LEU A 376 -19.20 4.34 20.80
CA LEU A 376 -18.75 5.41 21.67
C LEU A 376 -17.58 6.14 21.01
N ILE A 377 -17.75 7.44 20.75
CA ILE A 377 -16.67 8.26 20.20
C ILE A 377 -15.68 8.53 21.32
N SER A 378 -14.41 8.16 21.09
CA SER A 378 -13.28 8.54 21.94
C SER A 378 -12.57 9.75 21.32
N ASN A 379 -12.16 10.66 22.17
CA ASN A 379 -11.41 11.86 21.78
C ASN A 379 -9.97 11.51 21.35
#